data_ed2247c2514c5d8c81c58481f7d6305d
#
_entry.id   ed2247c2514c5d8c81c58481f7d6305d
#
_cell.length_a   1.000
_cell.length_b   1.000
_cell.length_c   1.000
_cell.angle_alpha   90.00
_cell.angle_beta   90.00
_cell.angle_gamma   90.00
#
_symmetry.space_group_name_H-M   'P 1'
#
loop_
_entity.id
_entity.type
_entity.pdbx_description
1 polymer ?
#
loop_
_entity_poly.entity_id
_entity_poly.type
_entity_poly.pdbx_seq_one_letter_code
_entity_poly.pdbx_strand_id
1 'polypeptide(L)'
;MRILSPEEWSAQQHEHEKQATDRLERFRHPGSYHPVFDFLFEYYPVRPSHLKRWHPGVGIALEGTPPHAEWRDYHATPDGVTVDVAGFLQRRGSSVRYISNLLRHSASNPAHFDCFGLHEWAMVYHTDSPRHDLPLRLGAEGTNRVVDTHSLKCSHYDAFRFF
;
A
#
# COMPACT_ATOMS: atom_id res chain seq x y z
N MET A 1 -3.77 -0.14 -29.44
CA MET A 1 -3.68 0.89 -28.38
C MET A 1 -4.99 1.64 -28.35
N ARG A 2 -5.57 1.93 -27.17
CA ARG A 2 -6.77 2.76 -27.02
C ARG A 2 -6.33 4.21 -26.86
N ILE A 3 -7.00 5.13 -27.57
CA ILE A 3 -6.75 6.56 -27.48
C ILE A 3 -7.89 7.17 -26.66
N LEU A 4 -7.57 8.03 -25.69
CA LEU A 4 -8.54 8.82 -24.94
C LEU A 4 -8.46 10.28 -25.34
N SER A 5 -9.59 10.86 -25.65
CA SER A 5 -9.70 12.30 -25.91
C SER A 5 -9.42 13.13 -24.65
N PRO A 6 -9.12 14.44 -24.78
CA PRO A 6 -8.93 15.32 -23.62
C PRO A 6 -10.09 15.31 -22.64
N GLU A 7 -11.32 15.22 -23.13
CA GLU A 7 -12.53 15.16 -22.30
C GLU A 7 -12.60 13.83 -21.52
N GLU A 8 -12.30 12.70 -22.20
CA GLU A 8 -12.37 11.37 -21.58
C GLU A 8 -11.33 11.20 -20.48
N TRP A 9 -10.06 11.53 -20.77
CA TRP A 9 -9.01 11.32 -19.78
C TRP A 9 -9.09 12.32 -18.62
N SER A 10 -9.50 13.58 -18.88
CA SER A 10 -9.65 14.55 -17.79
C SER A 10 -10.81 14.19 -16.86
N ALA A 11 -11.91 13.66 -17.39
CA ALA A 11 -13.02 13.16 -16.59
C ALA A 11 -12.59 11.99 -15.69
N GLN A 12 -11.83 11.01 -16.23
CA GLN A 12 -11.32 9.88 -15.45
C GLN A 12 -10.31 10.32 -14.38
N GLN A 13 -9.42 11.25 -14.71
CA GLN A 13 -8.48 11.84 -13.76
C GLN A 13 -9.21 12.56 -12.63
N HIS A 14 -10.20 13.38 -12.93
CA HIS A 14 -10.98 14.11 -11.93
C HIS A 14 -11.73 13.16 -10.98
N GLU A 15 -12.38 12.14 -11.53
CA GLU A 15 -13.09 11.14 -10.73
C GLU A 15 -12.14 10.36 -9.80
N HIS A 16 -10.97 9.94 -10.30
CA HIS A 16 -9.95 9.29 -9.48
C HIS A 16 -9.45 10.21 -8.35
N GLU A 17 -9.15 11.46 -8.68
CA GLU A 17 -8.65 12.45 -7.72
C GLU A 17 -9.66 12.75 -6.63
N LYS A 18 -10.94 12.87 -7.00
CA LYS A 18 -12.06 13.00 -6.07
C LYS A 18 -12.15 11.80 -5.14
N GLN A 19 -12.22 10.58 -5.69
CA GLN A 19 -12.31 9.35 -4.88
C GLN A 19 -11.11 9.17 -3.95
N ALA A 20 -9.90 9.47 -4.40
CA ALA A 20 -8.71 9.41 -3.58
C ALA A 20 -8.74 10.47 -2.47
N THR A 21 -9.18 11.68 -2.78
CA THR A 21 -9.33 12.77 -1.81
C THR A 21 -10.35 12.42 -0.74
N ASP A 22 -11.55 12.00 -1.12
CA ASP A 22 -12.63 11.62 -0.20
C ASP A 22 -12.18 10.52 0.78
N ARG A 23 -11.39 9.53 0.30
CA ARG A 23 -10.86 8.47 1.17
C ARG A 23 -9.76 8.98 2.09
N LEU A 24 -8.85 9.81 1.60
CA LEU A 24 -7.77 10.37 2.41
C LEU A 24 -8.30 11.30 3.51
N GLU A 25 -9.25 12.18 3.19
CA GLU A 25 -9.83 13.13 4.12
C GLU A 25 -10.67 12.46 5.20
N ARG A 26 -11.33 11.33 4.87
CA ARG A 26 -12.10 10.53 5.84
C ARG A 26 -11.27 10.05 7.02
N PHE A 27 -10.01 9.75 6.79
CA PHE A 27 -9.13 9.10 7.77
C PHE A 27 -7.98 9.98 8.23
N ARG A 28 -7.75 11.11 7.58
CA ARG A 28 -6.63 11.98 7.85
C ARG A 28 -7.08 13.40 8.14
N HIS A 29 -6.96 13.80 9.40
CA HIS A 29 -7.28 15.15 9.82
C HIS A 29 -6.01 16.00 9.89
N PRO A 30 -5.89 17.09 9.10
CA PRO A 30 -4.74 17.99 9.19
C PRO A 30 -4.55 18.50 10.62
N GLY A 31 -3.33 18.36 11.14
CA GLY A 31 -2.96 18.84 12.47
C GLY A 31 -3.21 17.90 13.64
N SER A 32 -3.82 16.72 13.41
CA SER A 32 -3.93 15.67 14.43
C SER A 32 -3.32 14.37 13.93
N TYR A 33 -2.38 13.81 14.68
CA TYR A 33 -1.86 12.47 14.44
C TYR A 33 -2.83 11.42 15.01
N HIS A 34 -3.18 10.43 14.19
CA HIS A 34 -3.96 9.27 14.63
C HIS A 34 -3.16 7.98 14.40
N PRO A 35 -2.80 7.24 15.44
CA PRO A 35 -1.86 6.11 15.33
C PRO A 35 -2.37 4.95 14.45
N VAL A 36 -3.67 4.86 14.20
CA VAL A 36 -4.24 3.85 13.29
C VAL A 36 -4.31 4.38 11.86
N PHE A 37 -4.83 5.59 11.65
CA PHE A 37 -5.07 6.12 10.31
C PHE A 37 -3.82 6.68 9.64
N ASP A 38 -2.90 7.26 10.41
CA ASP A 38 -1.65 7.79 9.89
C ASP A 38 -0.53 6.74 9.81
N PHE A 39 -0.73 5.57 10.46
CA PHE A 39 0.24 4.48 10.48
C PHE A 39 0.73 4.04 9.09
N LEU A 40 -0.18 3.97 8.11
CA LEU A 40 0.19 3.58 6.74
C LEU A 40 1.19 4.54 6.10
N PHE A 41 1.09 5.82 6.42
CA PHE A 41 1.95 6.87 5.85
C PHE A 41 3.28 7.03 6.60
N GLU A 42 3.39 6.48 7.80
CA GLU A 42 4.65 6.34 8.53
C GLU A 42 5.40 5.07 8.17
N TYR A 43 4.66 3.96 8.12
CA TYR A 43 5.25 2.63 7.92
C TYR A 43 5.61 2.36 6.47
N TYR A 44 4.78 2.80 5.54
CA TYR A 44 5.02 2.67 4.10
C TYR A 44 5.41 4.02 3.49
N PRO A 45 6.39 4.04 2.56
CA PRO A 45 6.82 5.27 1.89
C PRO A 45 5.79 5.74 0.84
N VAL A 46 4.53 5.80 1.21
CA VAL A 46 3.43 6.22 0.35
C VAL A 46 3.06 7.65 0.66
N ARG A 47 3.10 8.52 -0.35
CA ARG A 47 2.70 9.92 -0.22
C ARG A 47 1.26 10.10 -0.68
N PRO A 48 0.41 10.82 0.07
CA PRO A 48 -0.97 11.10 -0.35
C PRO A 48 -1.07 11.72 -1.76
N SER A 49 -0.13 12.60 -2.12
CA SER A 49 -0.05 13.19 -3.46
C SER A 49 0.16 12.16 -4.57
N HIS A 50 0.81 11.03 -4.28
CA HIS A 50 0.97 9.96 -5.26
C HIS A 50 -0.31 9.15 -5.43
N LEU A 51 -1.09 8.97 -4.36
CA LEU A 51 -2.37 8.28 -4.42
C LEU A 51 -3.44 9.06 -5.20
N LYS A 52 -3.32 10.38 -5.25
CA LYS A 52 -4.21 11.25 -6.05
C LYS A 52 -3.88 11.26 -7.54
N ARG A 53 -2.69 10.78 -7.94
CA ARG A 53 -2.30 10.72 -9.35
C ARG A 53 -3.06 9.61 -10.07
N TRP A 54 -3.75 9.98 -11.11
CA TRP A 54 -4.37 9.02 -12.00
C TRP A 54 -3.40 8.55 -13.08
N HIS A 55 -3.41 7.27 -13.38
CA HIS A 55 -2.64 6.66 -14.44
C HIS A 55 -3.57 5.87 -15.36
N PRO A 56 -3.54 6.08 -16.68
CA PRO A 56 -4.41 5.39 -17.63
C PRO A 56 -4.09 3.90 -17.75
N GLY A 57 -2.85 3.52 -17.40
CA GLY A 57 -2.36 2.17 -17.58
C GLY A 57 -1.66 1.94 -18.93
N VAL A 58 -1.13 0.73 -19.08
CA VAL A 58 -0.42 0.31 -20.29
C VAL A 58 -1.41 0.10 -21.46
N GLY A 59 -1.01 0.49 -22.66
CA GLY A 59 -1.81 0.33 -23.88
C GLY A 59 -2.84 1.42 -24.13
N ILE A 60 -2.79 2.50 -23.33
CA ILE A 60 -3.62 3.69 -23.49
C ILE A 60 -2.74 4.89 -23.86
N ALA A 61 -3.16 5.67 -24.86
CA ALA A 61 -2.57 6.95 -25.21
C ALA A 61 -3.54 8.09 -24.87
N LEU A 62 -3.01 9.18 -24.36
CA LEU A 62 -3.74 10.39 -24.00
C LEU A 62 -3.51 11.46 -25.05
N GLU A 63 -4.56 11.87 -25.72
CA GLU A 63 -4.50 12.89 -26.76
C GLU A 63 -4.33 14.31 -26.17
N GLY A 64 -3.76 15.22 -26.91
CA GLY A 64 -3.55 16.61 -26.51
C GLY A 64 -2.32 16.80 -25.61
N THR A 65 -2.46 17.61 -24.56
CA THR A 65 -1.36 17.99 -23.65
C THR A 65 -1.64 17.53 -22.21
N PRO A 66 -1.70 16.22 -21.94
CA PRO A 66 -1.92 15.73 -20.59
C PRO A 66 -0.70 16.00 -19.70
N PRO A 67 -0.87 16.22 -18.39
CA PRO A 67 0.24 16.43 -17.45
C PRO A 67 1.22 15.24 -17.38
N HIS A 68 0.80 14.08 -17.83
CA HIS A 68 1.60 12.86 -17.93
C HIS A 68 2.81 13.02 -18.85
N ALA A 69 2.78 13.97 -19.79
CA ALA A 69 3.93 14.23 -20.70
C ALA A 69 5.20 14.60 -19.94
N GLU A 70 5.07 15.18 -18.75
CA GLU A 70 6.20 15.57 -17.88
C GLU A 70 6.59 14.47 -16.87
N TRP A 71 5.85 13.36 -16.84
CA TRP A 71 6.11 12.32 -15.87
C TRP A 71 7.14 11.32 -16.38
N ARG A 72 8.02 10.89 -15.48
CA ARG A 72 9.20 10.08 -15.76
C ARG A 72 8.99 8.86 -16.64
N ASP A 73 7.86 8.17 -16.48
CA ASP A 73 7.59 6.88 -17.11
C ASP A 73 6.60 7.00 -18.28
N TYR A 74 6.53 8.19 -18.89
CA TYR A 74 5.70 8.49 -20.04
C TYR A 74 6.52 9.10 -21.17
N HIS A 75 6.05 8.93 -22.41
CA HIS A 75 6.61 9.56 -23.59
C HIS A 75 5.52 9.92 -24.60
N ALA A 76 5.83 10.89 -25.44
CA ALA A 76 4.95 11.29 -26.54
C ALA A 76 5.11 10.33 -27.73
N THR A 77 4.00 10.00 -28.38
CA THR A 77 3.91 9.25 -29.63
C THR A 77 3.02 10.00 -30.61
N PRO A 78 2.93 9.59 -31.91
CA PRO A 78 1.96 10.17 -32.83
C PRO A 78 0.50 10.07 -32.36
N ASP A 79 0.17 9.06 -31.56
CA ASP A 79 -1.18 8.80 -31.04
C ASP A 79 -1.47 9.51 -29.70
N GLY A 80 -0.49 10.24 -29.15
CA GLY A 80 -0.59 10.91 -27.85
C GLY A 80 0.45 10.47 -26.84
N VAL A 81 0.26 10.83 -25.58
CA VAL A 81 1.18 10.52 -24.48
C VAL A 81 0.81 9.15 -23.86
N THR A 82 1.76 8.25 -23.80
CA THR A 82 1.57 6.89 -23.26
C THR A 82 2.69 6.46 -22.33
N VAL A 83 2.48 5.38 -21.59
CA VAL A 83 3.49 4.80 -20.69
C VAL A 83 4.69 4.27 -21.49
N ASP A 84 5.91 4.69 -21.13
CA ASP A 84 7.17 4.14 -21.64
C ASP A 84 7.45 2.77 -21.01
N VAL A 85 6.78 1.76 -21.53
CA VAL A 85 6.91 0.37 -21.04
C VAL A 85 8.35 -0.14 -21.19
N ALA A 86 9.00 0.18 -22.32
CA ALA A 86 10.36 -0.29 -22.59
C ALA A 86 11.36 0.31 -21.59
N GLY A 87 11.36 1.63 -21.44
CA GLY A 87 12.22 2.31 -20.47
C GLY A 87 11.90 1.93 -19.03
N PHE A 88 10.63 1.74 -18.69
CA PHE A 88 10.25 1.25 -17.36
C PHE A 88 10.80 -0.15 -17.07
N LEU A 89 10.63 -1.09 -18.00
CA LEU A 89 11.12 -2.46 -17.82
C LEU A 89 12.65 -2.55 -17.84
N GLN A 90 13.33 -1.68 -18.57
CA GLN A 90 14.80 -1.59 -18.51
C GLN A 90 15.27 -1.22 -17.09
N ARG A 91 14.59 -0.32 -16.41
CA ARG A 91 14.94 0.13 -15.05
C ARG A 91 14.40 -0.79 -13.94
N ARG A 92 13.22 -1.37 -14.12
CA ARG A 92 12.47 -2.07 -13.07
C ARG A 92 12.07 -3.50 -13.40
N GLY A 93 12.49 -4.03 -14.54
CA GLY A 93 12.06 -5.35 -15.03
C GLY A 93 12.40 -6.49 -14.07
N SER A 94 13.54 -6.43 -13.36
CA SER A 94 13.88 -7.40 -12.33
C SER A 94 12.89 -7.38 -11.16
N SER A 95 12.55 -6.19 -10.66
CA SER A 95 11.57 -6.03 -9.59
C SER A 95 10.18 -6.49 -10.02
N VAL A 96 9.76 -6.17 -11.24
CA VAL A 96 8.47 -6.62 -11.79
C VAL A 96 8.40 -8.14 -11.85
N ARG A 97 9.45 -8.81 -12.36
CA ARG A 97 9.54 -10.27 -12.40
C ARG A 97 9.50 -10.89 -11.01
N TYR A 98 10.28 -10.33 -10.08
CA TYR A 98 10.29 -10.78 -8.68
C TYR A 98 8.89 -10.72 -8.05
N ILE A 99 8.23 -9.55 -8.12
CA ILE A 99 6.89 -9.36 -7.57
C ILE A 99 5.87 -10.28 -8.24
N SER A 100 5.92 -10.41 -9.57
CA SER A 100 5.03 -11.31 -10.32
C SER A 100 5.19 -12.77 -9.88
N ASN A 101 6.43 -13.22 -9.70
CA ASN A 101 6.70 -14.58 -9.22
C ASN A 101 6.26 -14.77 -7.77
N LEU A 102 6.51 -13.79 -6.90
CA LEU A 102 6.05 -13.81 -5.51
C LEU A 102 4.52 -13.95 -5.43
N LEU A 103 3.78 -13.15 -6.19
CA LEU A 103 2.31 -13.21 -6.23
C LEU A 103 1.79 -14.55 -6.77
N ARG A 104 2.43 -15.09 -7.82
CA ARG A 104 2.06 -16.42 -8.36
C ARG A 104 2.29 -17.52 -7.34
N HIS A 105 3.45 -17.53 -6.69
CA HIS A 105 3.74 -18.52 -5.65
C HIS A 105 2.76 -18.37 -4.47
N SER A 106 2.48 -17.15 -4.01
CA SER A 106 1.51 -16.92 -2.96
C SER A 106 0.11 -17.43 -3.31
N ALA A 107 -0.32 -17.22 -4.56
CA ALA A 107 -1.62 -17.69 -5.05
C ALA A 107 -1.69 -19.23 -5.20
N SER A 108 -0.55 -19.90 -5.45
CA SER A 108 -0.48 -21.36 -5.64
C SER A 108 -0.22 -22.14 -4.35
N ASN A 109 0.24 -21.45 -3.29
CA ASN A 109 0.51 -22.11 -2.01
C ASN A 109 -0.79 -22.47 -1.29
N PRO A 110 -0.85 -23.64 -0.63
CA PRO A 110 -1.98 -23.98 0.22
C PRO A 110 -2.07 -22.98 1.38
N ALA A 111 -3.28 -22.61 1.74
CA ALA A 111 -3.52 -21.73 2.88
C ALA A 111 -3.24 -22.48 4.20
N HIS A 112 -2.60 -21.79 5.14
CA HIS A 112 -2.37 -22.27 6.50
C HIS A 112 -3.26 -21.46 7.45
N PHE A 113 -4.20 -22.14 8.14
CA PHE A 113 -5.18 -21.51 9.02
C PHE A 113 -4.94 -21.78 10.50
N ASP A 114 -3.82 -22.36 10.85
CA ASP A 114 -3.49 -22.75 12.21
C ASP A 114 -2.65 -21.71 12.99
N CYS A 115 -2.44 -20.55 12.41
CA CYS A 115 -1.80 -19.43 13.08
C CYS A 115 -2.82 -18.65 13.91
N PHE A 116 -2.55 -18.47 15.19
CA PHE A 116 -3.50 -17.88 16.13
C PHE A 116 -3.59 -16.34 16.10
N GLY A 117 -2.88 -15.66 15.22
CA GLY A 117 -3.05 -14.21 14.99
C GLY A 117 -2.65 -13.30 16.15
N LEU A 118 -1.85 -13.76 17.11
CA LEU A 118 -1.37 -12.94 18.22
C LEU A 118 -0.09 -12.15 17.90
N HIS A 119 0.26 -12.02 16.64
CA HIS A 119 1.46 -11.25 16.22
C HIS A 119 1.42 -9.80 16.68
N GLU A 120 0.25 -9.19 16.65
CA GLU A 120 0.05 -7.82 17.10
C GLU A 120 0.32 -7.66 18.59
N TRP A 121 0.06 -8.69 19.37
CA TRP A 121 0.32 -8.69 20.81
C TRP A 121 1.80 -8.81 21.14
N ALA A 122 2.61 -9.39 20.26
CA ALA A 122 4.07 -9.47 20.44
C ALA A 122 4.73 -8.10 20.59
N MET A 123 4.14 -7.07 19.98
CA MET A 123 4.68 -5.71 20.04
C MET A 123 4.44 -5.02 21.38
N VAL A 124 3.53 -5.55 22.19
CA VAL A 124 3.12 -5.00 23.49
C VAL A 124 3.30 -6.00 24.65
N TYR A 125 3.79 -7.21 24.35
CA TYR A 125 4.04 -8.25 25.32
C TYR A 125 5.35 -8.00 26.05
N HIS A 126 5.31 -7.94 27.39
CA HIS A 126 6.44 -7.68 28.27
C HIS A 126 7.29 -6.47 27.84
N THR A 127 6.64 -5.36 27.46
CA THR A 127 7.33 -4.12 27.11
C THR A 127 6.89 -2.98 28.00
N ASP A 128 7.85 -2.18 28.46
CA ASP A 128 7.63 -0.94 29.20
C ASP A 128 7.54 0.27 28.27
N SER A 129 7.84 0.08 26.97
CA SER A 129 7.85 1.13 25.96
C SER A 129 7.14 0.67 24.68
N PRO A 130 5.80 0.64 24.68
CA PRO A 130 5.05 0.36 23.47
C PRO A 130 5.33 1.43 22.42
N ARG A 131 5.28 1.05 21.14
CA ARG A 131 5.58 1.93 20.00
C ARG A 131 4.67 3.18 19.93
N HIS A 132 3.45 3.07 20.46
CA HIS A 132 2.45 4.11 20.44
C HIS A 132 1.98 4.42 21.87
N ASP A 133 1.83 5.70 22.20
CA ASP A 133 1.37 6.20 23.51
C ASP A 133 -0.15 6.05 23.70
N LEU A 134 -0.71 4.96 23.17
CA LEU A 134 -2.11 4.64 23.40
C LEU A 134 -2.25 3.69 24.59
N PRO A 135 -3.21 3.96 25.49
CA PRO A 135 -3.47 3.05 26.59
C PRO A 135 -3.93 1.69 26.09
N LEU A 136 -3.26 0.64 26.55
CA LEU A 136 -3.70 -0.72 26.25
C LEU A 136 -5.05 -0.98 26.91
N ARG A 137 -5.99 -1.55 26.15
CA ARG A 137 -7.37 -1.81 26.60
C ARG A 137 -7.46 -2.67 27.84
N LEU A 138 -6.51 -3.60 28.03
CA LEU A 138 -6.42 -4.49 29.20
C LEU A 138 -5.31 -4.08 30.17
N GLY A 139 -4.66 -2.94 29.94
CA GLY A 139 -3.41 -2.59 30.62
C GLY A 139 -2.26 -3.57 30.29
N ALA A 140 -1.06 -3.29 30.76
CA ALA A 140 0.12 -4.12 30.49
C ALA A 140 -0.04 -5.55 31.06
N GLU A 141 -0.43 -5.66 32.32
CA GLU A 141 -0.60 -6.98 32.99
C GLU A 141 -1.70 -7.82 32.35
N GLY A 142 -2.87 -7.22 32.00
CA GLY A 142 -3.95 -7.93 31.35
C GLY A 142 -3.57 -8.40 29.93
N THR A 143 -2.80 -7.60 29.22
CA THR A 143 -2.25 -7.94 27.91
C THR A 143 -1.28 -9.13 28.01
N ASN A 144 -0.33 -9.09 28.93
CA ASN A 144 0.61 -10.17 29.17
C ASN A 144 -0.11 -11.48 29.54
N ARG A 145 -1.10 -11.39 30.44
CA ARG A 145 -1.89 -12.56 30.88
C ARG A 145 -2.62 -13.25 29.72
N VAL A 146 -3.14 -12.51 28.74
CA VAL A 146 -3.76 -13.11 27.55
C VAL A 146 -2.74 -13.94 26.79
N VAL A 147 -1.54 -13.42 26.57
CA VAL A 147 -0.48 -14.16 25.87
C VAL A 147 -0.07 -15.41 26.67
N ASP A 148 0.18 -15.26 27.97
CA ASP A 148 0.64 -16.33 28.86
C ASP A 148 -0.35 -17.49 29.01
N THR A 149 -1.66 -17.20 28.87
CA THR A 149 -2.71 -18.21 29.08
C THR A 149 -3.15 -18.91 27.80
N HIS A 150 -2.64 -18.51 26.62
CA HIS A 150 -3.00 -19.13 25.36
C HIS A 150 -1.88 -20.02 24.84
N SER A 151 -2.25 -21.17 24.28
CA SER A 151 -1.31 -22.00 23.53
C SER A 151 -1.01 -21.33 22.20
N LEU A 152 0.15 -20.70 22.09
CA LEU A 152 0.55 -19.99 20.88
C LEU A 152 1.07 -20.96 19.84
N LYS A 153 0.58 -20.81 18.62
CA LYS A 153 1.10 -21.49 17.45
C LYS A 153 1.23 -20.49 16.31
N CYS A 154 2.42 -20.30 15.83
CA CYS A 154 2.68 -19.41 14.70
C CYS A 154 3.60 -20.08 13.69
N SER A 155 3.23 -19.97 12.41
CA SER A 155 4.04 -20.43 11.28
C SER A 155 4.89 -19.32 10.68
N HIS A 156 4.80 -18.09 11.19
CA HIS A 156 5.57 -16.96 10.68
C HIS A 156 7.02 -17.05 11.15
N TYR A 157 7.97 -16.88 10.24
CA TYR A 157 9.39 -17.09 10.53
C TYR A 157 10.00 -16.13 11.57
N ASP A 158 9.40 -14.96 11.76
CA ASP A 158 9.87 -13.95 12.72
C ASP A 158 9.04 -13.87 14.00
N ALA A 159 8.18 -14.85 14.25
CA ALA A 159 7.39 -14.94 15.48
C ALA A 159 8.19 -15.42 16.70
N PHE A 160 9.51 -15.51 16.59
CA PHE A 160 10.42 -15.94 17.66
C PHE A 160 10.34 -15.11 18.95
N ARG A 161 9.70 -13.96 18.93
CA ARG A 161 9.51 -13.11 20.11
C ARG A 161 8.60 -13.71 21.16
N PHE A 162 7.86 -14.75 20.81
CA PHE A 162 6.98 -15.47 21.74
C PHE A 162 7.61 -16.73 22.34
N PHE A 163 8.81 -17.11 21.91
CA PHE A 163 9.47 -18.37 22.27
C PHE A 163 10.86 -18.14 22.83
#